data_9f42a4a7e99614ad0cbc463a0e543a0b
#
_entry.id   9f42a4a7e99614ad0cbc463a0e543a0b
#
_cell.length_a   1.000
_cell.length_b   1.000
_cell.length_c   1.000
_cell.angle_alpha   90.00
_cell.angle_beta   90.00
_cell.angle_gamma   90.00
#
_symmetry.space_group_name_H-M   'P 1'
#
loop_
_entity.id
_entity.type
_entity.pdbx_description
1 polymer ?
#
loop_
_entity_poly.entity_id
_entity_poly.type
_entity_poly.pdbx_seq_one_letter_code
_entity_poly.pdbx_strand_id
1 'polypeptide(L)'
;EESGQADDTLVVFMSDHGEMLGDHGIYFKGPHFYDCQMRVPLVMRWPNGGITKNRRVEGFVELVDLMPTFLEAAGLPIPSAVQGRSLLPLLVGGDEGDSCRDQVYAEYYNAWTHREAYGTMLRTKDWKVVVYHGTNQGELYNLNDDPEEFFNLWDNPIHAVRKQELVLQCFDASVLSMDPDPPRLGAF
;
A
#
# COMPACT_ATOMS: atom_id res chain seq x y z
N GLU A 1 14.85 -14.05 -23.78
CA GLU A 1 16.20 -13.85 -24.36
C GLU A 1 16.25 -14.35 -25.81
N GLU A 2 15.65 -15.51 -26.12
CA GLU A 2 15.67 -16.11 -27.46
C GLU A 2 15.01 -15.23 -28.57
N SER A 3 14.01 -14.41 -28.23
CA SER A 3 13.36 -13.48 -29.14
C SER A 3 14.11 -12.16 -29.40
N GLY A 4 15.17 -11.89 -28.62
CA GLY A 4 15.90 -10.62 -28.64
C GLY A 4 15.16 -9.43 -27.98
N GLN A 5 14.00 -9.66 -27.38
CA GLN A 5 13.14 -8.60 -26.79
C GLN A 5 13.36 -8.40 -25.28
N ALA A 6 14.26 -9.17 -24.65
CA ALA A 6 14.41 -9.17 -23.21
C ALA A 6 14.74 -7.78 -22.61
N ASP A 7 15.51 -6.96 -23.32
CA ASP A 7 15.92 -5.64 -22.83
C ASP A 7 14.87 -4.56 -23.07
N ASP A 8 13.96 -4.76 -24.04
CA ASP A 8 12.83 -3.89 -24.33
C ASP A 8 11.55 -4.27 -23.57
N THR A 9 11.61 -5.31 -22.74
CA THR A 9 10.47 -5.81 -21.98
C THR A 9 10.57 -5.39 -20.52
N LEU A 10 9.56 -4.69 -20.03
CA LEU A 10 9.35 -4.47 -18.59
C LEU A 10 8.84 -5.76 -17.96
N VAL A 11 9.66 -6.39 -17.15
CA VAL A 11 9.30 -7.60 -16.38
C VAL A 11 9.02 -7.19 -14.96
N VAL A 12 7.85 -7.58 -14.44
CA VAL A 12 7.43 -7.32 -13.06
C VAL A 12 7.10 -8.64 -12.37
N PHE A 13 7.72 -8.87 -11.22
CA PHE A 13 7.38 -9.96 -10.32
C PHE A 13 6.77 -9.38 -9.04
N MET A 14 5.58 -9.82 -8.69
CA MET A 14 4.84 -9.35 -7.52
C MET A 14 3.85 -10.42 -7.02
N SER A 15 3.25 -10.19 -5.86
CA SER A 15 2.06 -10.91 -5.40
C SER A 15 0.91 -9.93 -5.20
N ASP A 16 -0.32 -10.40 -5.32
CA ASP A 16 -1.54 -9.61 -5.06
C ASP A 16 -1.76 -9.37 -3.55
N HIS A 17 -1.39 -10.34 -2.72
CA HIS A 17 -1.39 -10.26 -1.25
C HIS A 17 -0.39 -11.28 -0.70
N GLY A 18 -0.08 -11.15 0.58
CA GLY A 18 0.64 -12.15 1.35
C GLY A 18 -0.29 -13.23 1.91
N GLU A 19 0.22 -13.99 2.88
CA GLU A 19 -0.52 -15.07 3.53
C GLU A 19 -0.09 -15.20 4.99
N MET A 20 -1.01 -15.55 5.87
CA MET A 20 -0.74 -15.64 7.32
C MET A 20 0.14 -16.85 7.67
N LEU A 21 -0.11 -18.03 7.08
CA LEU A 21 0.68 -19.28 7.23
C LEU A 21 1.04 -19.68 8.65
N GLY A 22 0.25 -19.27 9.63
CA GLY A 22 0.48 -19.52 11.06
C GLY A 22 0.91 -18.30 11.85
N ASP A 23 1.28 -17.20 11.21
CA ASP A 23 1.56 -15.94 11.89
C ASP A 23 0.32 -15.48 12.66
N HIS A 24 0.51 -14.94 13.84
CA HIS A 24 -0.56 -14.55 14.78
C HIS A 24 -1.58 -15.67 15.10
N GLY A 25 -1.21 -16.95 14.89
CA GLY A 25 -2.10 -18.10 15.06
C GLY A 25 -3.18 -18.22 13.98
N ILE A 26 -3.09 -17.47 12.90
CA ILE A 26 -4.02 -17.44 11.77
C ILE A 26 -3.39 -18.17 10.58
N TYR A 27 -4.15 -19.04 9.91
CA TYR A 27 -3.58 -19.85 8.83
C TYR A 27 -3.84 -19.27 7.43
N PHE A 28 -5.00 -18.67 7.20
CA PHE A 28 -5.40 -18.14 5.90
C PHE A 28 -5.44 -16.61 5.90
N LYS A 29 -5.39 -16.02 4.70
CA LYS A 29 -5.70 -14.62 4.47
C LYS A 29 -7.13 -14.29 4.90
N GLY A 30 -7.37 -13.01 5.19
CA GLY A 30 -8.69 -12.55 5.63
C GLY A 30 -8.70 -11.03 5.81
N PRO A 31 -9.64 -10.51 6.60
CA PRO A 31 -9.74 -9.08 6.92
C PRO A 31 -8.66 -8.64 7.93
N HIS A 32 -7.43 -9.04 7.69
CA HIS A 32 -6.27 -8.76 8.54
C HIS A 32 -5.31 -7.85 7.79
N PHE A 33 -4.61 -6.98 8.52
CA PHE A 33 -3.70 -6.00 7.94
C PHE A 33 -2.26 -6.16 8.44
N TYR A 34 -1.89 -7.35 8.90
CA TYR A 34 -0.51 -7.66 9.31
C TYR A 34 0.47 -7.61 8.14
N ASP A 35 1.71 -7.24 8.40
CA ASP A 35 2.72 -7.10 7.35
C ASP A 35 2.94 -8.39 6.54
N CYS A 36 2.79 -9.57 7.16
CA CYS A 36 2.86 -10.86 6.45
C CYS A 36 1.80 -11.01 5.33
N GLN A 37 0.66 -10.35 5.46
CA GLN A 37 -0.40 -10.32 4.45
C GLN A 37 -0.32 -9.10 3.53
N MET A 38 0.09 -7.94 4.05
CA MET A 38 0.04 -6.66 3.33
C MET A 38 1.32 -6.34 2.55
N ARG A 39 2.47 -6.81 3.05
CA ARG A 39 3.76 -6.52 2.47
C ARG A 39 4.21 -7.60 1.50
N VAL A 40 4.03 -7.36 0.22
CA VAL A 40 4.33 -8.30 -0.87
C VAL A 40 5.64 -7.97 -1.57
N PRO A 41 6.29 -8.96 -2.24
CA PRO A 41 7.44 -8.68 -3.08
C PRO A 41 7.04 -7.83 -4.28
N LEU A 42 7.94 -6.94 -4.69
CA LEU A 42 7.86 -6.21 -5.95
C LEU A 42 9.25 -6.10 -6.55
N VAL A 43 9.48 -6.76 -7.67
CA VAL A 43 10.77 -6.73 -8.39
C VAL A 43 10.51 -6.34 -9.83
N MET A 44 11.27 -5.38 -10.33
CA MET A 44 11.14 -4.88 -11.70
C MET A 44 12.47 -4.95 -12.44
N ARG A 45 12.40 -5.28 -13.73
CA ARG A 45 13.53 -5.29 -14.66
C ARG A 45 13.12 -4.69 -15.99
N TRP A 46 13.84 -3.65 -16.46
CA TRP A 46 13.64 -3.05 -17.76
C TRP A 46 14.91 -2.33 -18.23
N PRO A 47 15.90 -3.04 -18.81
CA PRO A 47 17.20 -2.49 -19.15
C PRO A 47 17.14 -1.26 -20.06
N ASN A 48 16.44 -1.34 -21.19
CA ASN A 48 16.32 -0.23 -22.13
C ASN A 48 15.41 0.90 -21.62
N GLY A 49 14.55 0.63 -20.64
CA GLY A 49 13.77 1.64 -19.91
C GLY A 49 14.53 2.30 -18.78
N GLY A 50 15.82 1.97 -18.58
CA GLY A 50 16.69 2.65 -17.62
C GLY A 50 16.60 2.15 -16.18
N ILE A 51 15.86 1.07 -15.90
CA ILE A 51 15.84 0.49 -14.55
C ILE A 51 17.19 -0.15 -14.24
N THR A 52 17.92 0.44 -13.31
CA THR A 52 19.28 0.06 -12.95
C THR A 52 19.30 -1.27 -12.19
N LYS A 53 20.29 -2.11 -12.48
CA LYS A 53 20.46 -3.39 -11.81
C LYS A 53 20.86 -3.22 -10.34
N ASN A 54 20.42 -4.17 -9.50
CA ASN A 54 20.77 -4.28 -8.08
C ASN A 54 20.43 -3.06 -7.22
N ARG A 55 19.44 -2.28 -7.63
CA ARG A 55 18.93 -1.19 -6.81
C ARG A 55 17.82 -1.70 -5.91
N ARG A 56 17.86 -1.33 -4.64
CA ARG A 56 16.79 -1.50 -3.67
C ARG A 56 16.21 -0.14 -3.33
N VAL A 57 14.89 -0.05 -3.34
CA VAL A 57 14.13 1.13 -2.96
C VAL A 57 13.47 0.85 -1.62
N GLU A 58 13.72 1.70 -0.63
CA GLU A 58 13.21 1.53 0.74
C GLU A 58 11.91 2.30 0.99
N GLY A 59 11.50 3.15 0.05
CA GLY A 59 10.28 3.95 0.17
C GLY A 59 9.00 3.12 0.02
N PHE A 60 7.90 3.67 0.54
CA PHE A 60 6.59 3.05 0.38
C PHE A 60 6.11 3.10 -1.07
N VAL A 61 5.63 1.95 -1.53
CA VAL A 61 4.92 1.77 -2.80
C VAL A 61 3.67 0.94 -2.57
N GLU A 62 2.67 1.10 -3.43
CA GLU A 62 1.42 0.34 -3.35
C GLU A 62 1.14 -0.34 -4.69
N LEU A 63 0.36 -1.42 -4.69
CA LEU A 63 0.03 -2.14 -5.94
C LEU A 63 -0.76 -1.28 -6.93
N VAL A 64 -1.51 -0.29 -6.46
CA VAL A 64 -2.21 0.66 -7.33
C VAL A 64 -1.25 1.51 -8.17
N ASP A 65 0.04 1.59 -7.80
CA ASP A 65 1.08 2.32 -8.53
C ASP A 65 1.51 1.60 -9.82
N LEU A 66 1.20 0.33 -9.95
CA LEU A 66 1.60 -0.46 -11.12
C LEU A 66 0.90 0.02 -12.40
N MET A 67 -0.40 0.33 -12.32
CA MET A 67 -1.16 0.79 -13.48
C MET A 67 -0.56 2.09 -14.07
N PRO A 68 -0.39 3.19 -13.33
CA PRO A 68 0.21 4.40 -13.87
C PRO A 68 1.66 4.19 -14.31
N THR A 69 2.41 3.30 -13.64
CA THR A 69 3.77 2.92 -14.06
C THR A 69 3.77 2.26 -15.44
N PHE A 70 2.84 1.35 -15.72
CA PHE A 70 2.74 0.69 -17.02
C PHE A 70 2.29 1.64 -18.11
N LEU A 71 1.34 2.53 -17.82
CA LEU A 71 0.90 3.54 -18.77
C LEU A 71 2.05 4.49 -19.15
N GLU A 72 2.79 4.99 -18.18
CA GLU A 72 3.95 5.85 -18.42
C GLU A 72 5.05 5.11 -19.19
N ALA A 73 5.36 3.86 -18.82
CA ALA A 73 6.32 3.03 -19.53
C ALA A 73 5.94 2.80 -21.00
N ALA A 74 4.65 2.74 -21.28
CA ALA A 74 4.12 2.61 -22.64
C ALA A 74 3.99 3.95 -23.38
N GLY A 75 4.35 5.08 -22.77
CA GLY A 75 4.18 6.42 -23.34
C GLY A 75 2.71 6.84 -23.46
N LEU A 76 1.81 6.25 -22.66
CA LEU A 76 0.39 6.55 -22.66
C LEU A 76 0.04 7.55 -21.55
N PRO A 77 -0.98 8.39 -21.75
CA PRO A 77 -1.45 9.30 -20.72
C PRO A 77 -2.05 8.54 -19.52
N ILE A 78 -1.77 9.01 -18.32
CA ILE A 78 -2.38 8.49 -17.10
C ILE A 78 -3.72 9.20 -16.89
N PRO A 79 -4.85 8.47 -16.86
CA PRO A 79 -6.16 9.06 -16.58
C PRO A 79 -6.24 9.74 -15.19
N SER A 80 -7.04 10.81 -15.07
CA SER A 80 -7.18 11.57 -13.81
C SER A 80 -7.77 10.75 -12.65
N ALA A 81 -8.59 9.74 -12.97
CA ALA A 81 -9.17 8.81 -11.99
C ALA A 81 -8.18 7.80 -11.39
N VAL A 82 -6.94 7.72 -11.91
CA VAL A 82 -5.92 6.82 -11.38
C VAL A 82 -5.37 7.37 -10.06
N GLN A 83 -5.53 6.61 -9.00
CA GLN A 83 -5.13 7.00 -7.63
C GLN A 83 -3.67 6.70 -7.32
N GLY A 84 -3.07 5.73 -8.03
CA GLY A 84 -1.65 5.38 -7.89
C GLY A 84 -0.71 6.43 -8.48
N ARG A 85 0.56 6.28 -8.18
CA ARG A 85 1.65 7.13 -8.68
C ARG A 85 2.62 6.29 -9.49
N SER A 86 3.09 6.79 -10.64
CA SER A 86 4.10 6.04 -11.39
C SER A 86 5.39 5.87 -10.58
N LEU A 87 5.91 4.67 -10.61
CA LEU A 87 7.19 4.30 -9.99
C LEU A 87 8.39 4.58 -10.90
N LEU A 88 8.20 4.93 -12.17
CA LEU A 88 9.31 5.13 -13.11
C LEU A 88 10.30 6.20 -12.63
N PRO A 89 9.88 7.38 -12.14
CA PRO A 89 10.82 8.38 -11.63
C PRO A 89 11.71 7.83 -10.50
N LEU A 90 11.12 7.01 -9.61
CA LEU A 90 11.82 6.37 -8.51
C LEU A 90 12.79 5.28 -9.00
N LEU A 91 12.41 4.54 -10.06
CA LEU A 91 13.18 3.41 -10.58
C LEU A 91 14.32 3.81 -11.51
N VAL A 92 14.13 4.89 -12.28
CA VAL A 92 15.07 5.28 -13.36
C VAL A 92 16.10 6.30 -12.90
N GLY A 93 15.77 7.23 -12.02
CA GLY A 93 16.63 8.37 -11.76
C GLY A 93 16.72 8.90 -10.33
N GLY A 94 15.97 8.36 -9.39
CA GLY A 94 15.97 8.87 -8.02
C GLY A 94 17.21 8.49 -7.22
N ASP A 95 17.60 9.32 -6.26
CA ASP A 95 18.60 8.99 -5.26
C ASP A 95 18.10 7.87 -4.34
N GLU A 96 19.03 7.13 -3.74
CA GLU A 96 18.71 6.15 -2.70
C GLU A 96 18.02 6.89 -1.54
N GLY A 97 16.73 6.63 -1.33
CA GLY A 97 15.96 7.28 -0.27
C GLY A 97 14.74 8.07 -0.76
N ASP A 98 14.60 8.30 -2.05
CA ASP A 98 13.36 8.89 -2.58
C ASP A 98 12.18 7.94 -2.33
N SER A 99 11.19 8.44 -1.62
CA SER A 99 9.92 7.76 -1.38
C SER A 99 8.82 8.43 -2.18
N CYS A 100 7.96 7.63 -2.78
CA CYS A 100 6.76 8.17 -3.43
C CYS A 100 5.78 8.76 -2.40
N ARG A 101 5.85 8.28 -1.14
CA ARG A 101 4.91 8.64 -0.07
C ARG A 101 5.46 8.33 1.32
N ASP A 102 4.92 8.99 2.34
CA ASP A 102 5.28 8.79 3.74
C ASP A 102 4.39 7.77 4.46
N GLN A 103 3.31 7.35 3.81
CA GLN A 103 2.33 6.43 4.35
C GLN A 103 1.71 5.59 3.24
N VAL A 104 1.18 4.42 3.61
CA VAL A 104 0.36 3.56 2.75
C VAL A 104 -1.00 3.33 3.40
N TYR A 105 -2.01 3.17 2.55
CA TYR A 105 -3.40 2.95 2.93
C TYR A 105 -3.91 1.66 2.31
N ALA A 106 -4.70 0.91 3.06
CA ALA A 106 -5.41 -0.25 2.54
C ALA A 106 -6.79 -0.39 3.19
N GLU A 107 -7.69 -1.04 2.47
CA GLU A 107 -9.05 -1.28 2.92
C GLU A 107 -9.51 -2.69 2.61
N TYR A 108 -10.40 -3.19 3.45
CA TYR A 108 -11.10 -4.44 3.25
C TYR A 108 -12.59 -4.23 3.49
N TYR A 109 -13.40 -4.41 2.47
CA TYR A 109 -14.83 -4.21 2.55
C TYR A 109 -15.59 -5.45 2.09
N ASN A 110 -16.22 -6.12 3.06
CA ASN A 110 -17.28 -7.10 2.86
C ASN A 110 -16.98 -8.14 1.76
N ALA A 111 -15.70 -8.56 1.69
CA ALA A 111 -15.25 -9.45 0.65
C ALA A 111 -15.40 -10.93 1.03
N TRP A 112 -15.80 -11.73 0.06
CA TRP A 112 -15.85 -13.20 0.08
C TRP A 112 -16.65 -13.78 1.28
N THR A 113 -15.98 -14.56 2.15
CA THR A 113 -16.61 -15.25 3.28
C THR A 113 -16.78 -14.38 4.52
N HIS A 114 -16.07 -13.27 4.59
CA HIS A 114 -16.09 -12.32 5.71
C HIS A 114 -17.05 -11.17 5.41
N ARG A 115 -18.32 -11.50 5.22
CA ARG A 115 -19.38 -10.51 5.08
C ARG A 115 -19.50 -9.72 6.38
N GLU A 116 -19.77 -8.42 6.24
CA GLU A 116 -19.87 -7.47 7.37
C GLU A 116 -18.52 -7.10 8.02
N ALA A 117 -17.39 -7.53 7.44
CA ALA A 117 -16.08 -7.04 7.84
C ALA A 117 -15.72 -5.79 7.02
N TYR A 118 -15.51 -4.69 7.70
CA TYR A 118 -15.10 -3.40 7.13
C TYR A 118 -13.89 -2.89 7.89
N GLY A 119 -12.76 -2.87 7.26
CA GLY A 119 -11.51 -2.42 7.87
C GLY A 119 -10.76 -1.44 6.99
N THR A 120 -10.12 -0.47 7.63
CA THR A 120 -9.15 0.41 6.99
C THR A 120 -7.84 0.40 7.76
N MET A 121 -6.74 0.49 7.05
CA MET A 121 -5.40 0.51 7.62
C MET A 121 -4.62 1.69 7.06
N LEU A 122 -3.92 2.38 7.94
CA LEU A 122 -2.85 3.31 7.59
C LEU A 122 -1.55 2.85 8.22
N ARG A 123 -0.49 2.81 7.43
CA ARG A 123 0.87 2.52 7.89
C ARG A 123 1.81 3.66 7.52
N THR A 124 2.48 4.19 8.51
CA THR A 124 3.65 5.07 8.37
C THR A 124 4.93 4.27 8.60
N LYS A 125 6.09 4.91 8.54
CA LYS A 125 7.37 4.25 8.84
C LYS A 125 7.37 3.59 10.22
N ASP A 126 6.85 4.29 11.23
CA ASP A 126 7.00 3.94 12.63
C ASP A 126 5.71 3.38 13.27
N TRP A 127 4.56 3.58 12.65
CA TRP A 127 3.26 3.24 13.20
C TRP A 127 2.34 2.58 12.20
N LYS A 128 1.48 1.70 12.71
CA LYS A 128 0.33 1.18 11.97
C LYS A 128 -0.94 1.35 12.82
N VAL A 129 -2.02 1.78 12.18
CA VAL A 129 -3.36 1.80 12.76
C VAL A 129 -4.31 1.03 11.86
N VAL A 130 -5.18 0.23 12.47
CA VAL A 130 -6.31 -0.44 11.81
C VAL A 130 -7.59 -0.05 12.51
N VAL A 131 -8.61 0.30 11.74
CA VAL A 131 -9.94 0.61 12.24
C VAL A 131 -10.93 -0.41 11.70
N TYR A 132 -11.61 -1.14 12.59
CA TYR A 132 -12.71 -2.02 12.21
C TYR A 132 -14.03 -1.28 12.34
N HIS A 133 -14.58 -0.86 11.21
CA HIS A 133 -15.75 0.00 11.14
C HIS A 133 -17.02 -0.68 11.64
N GLY A 134 -17.88 0.09 12.30
CA GLY A 134 -19.11 -0.43 12.91
C GLY A 134 -18.89 -1.19 14.22
N THR A 135 -17.65 -1.28 14.68
CA THR A 135 -17.24 -1.85 15.97
C THR A 135 -16.49 -0.80 16.79
N ASN A 136 -16.23 -1.05 18.05
CA ASN A 136 -15.33 -0.22 18.83
C ASN A 136 -13.90 -0.79 18.86
N GLN A 137 -13.56 -1.64 17.89
CA GLN A 137 -12.29 -2.36 17.85
C GLN A 137 -11.35 -1.74 16.81
N GLY A 138 -10.07 -1.91 17.06
CA GLY A 138 -9.01 -1.52 16.14
C GLY A 138 -7.68 -2.09 16.60
N GLU A 139 -6.64 -1.75 15.85
CA GLU A 139 -5.29 -2.14 16.16
C GLU A 139 -4.37 -0.93 16.05
N LEU A 140 -3.39 -0.86 16.93
CA LEU A 140 -2.37 0.17 16.93
C LEU A 140 -1.02 -0.49 17.27
N TYR A 141 -0.03 -0.29 16.40
CA TYR A 141 1.31 -0.85 16.60
C TYR A 141 2.38 0.23 16.48
N ASN A 142 3.33 0.22 17.41
CA ASN A 142 4.60 0.94 17.28
C ASN A 142 5.62 0.00 16.62
N LEU A 143 5.86 0.16 15.34
CA LEU A 143 6.69 -0.74 14.55
C LEU A 143 8.20 -0.63 14.84
N ASN A 144 8.63 0.39 15.60
CA ASN A 144 10.00 0.48 16.09
C ASN A 144 10.25 -0.49 17.25
N ASP A 145 9.24 -0.70 18.10
CA ASP A 145 9.33 -1.54 19.29
C ASP A 145 8.77 -2.94 19.03
N ASP A 146 7.79 -3.04 18.13
CA ASP A 146 7.03 -4.26 17.82
C ASP A 146 6.86 -4.41 16.28
N PRO A 147 7.94 -4.69 15.54
CA PRO A 147 7.89 -4.84 14.08
C PRO A 147 7.06 -6.04 13.62
N GLU A 148 6.83 -7.01 14.48
CA GLU A 148 6.05 -8.23 14.21
C GLU A 148 4.56 -8.08 14.62
N GLU A 149 4.15 -6.93 15.15
CA GLU A 149 2.75 -6.58 15.42
C GLU A 149 2.04 -7.51 16.44
N PHE A 150 2.74 -7.96 17.48
CA PHE A 150 2.18 -8.84 18.51
C PHE A 150 1.45 -8.09 19.63
N PHE A 151 1.78 -6.82 19.88
CA PHE A 151 1.27 -6.07 21.03
C PHE A 151 0.35 -4.94 20.59
N ASN A 152 -0.94 -5.24 20.51
CA ASN A 152 -1.95 -4.23 20.13
C ASN A 152 -2.08 -3.16 21.21
N LEU A 153 -1.76 -1.92 20.88
CA LEU A 153 -1.79 -0.74 21.76
C LEU A 153 -3.11 0.05 21.68
N TRP A 154 -4.13 -0.46 20.98
CA TRP A 154 -5.38 0.25 20.70
C TRP A 154 -6.06 0.81 21.93
N ASP A 155 -6.11 0.04 23.04
CA ASP A 155 -6.73 0.42 24.28
C ASP A 155 -5.75 0.97 25.33
N ASN A 156 -4.49 1.17 24.96
CA ASN A 156 -3.49 1.71 25.86
C ASN A 156 -3.62 3.24 25.96
N PRO A 157 -3.97 3.80 27.15
CA PRO A 157 -4.22 5.23 27.31
C PRO A 157 -2.98 6.11 27.07
N ILE A 158 -1.77 5.56 27.19
CA ILE A 158 -0.52 6.27 26.93
C ILE A 158 -0.44 6.69 25.45
N HIS A 159 -1.01 5.90 24.55
CA HIS A 159 -0.99 6.13 23.12
C HIS A 159 -2.28 6.75 22.56
N ALA A 160 -3.19 7.21 23.44
CA ALA A 160 -4.51 7.72 23.03
C ALA A 160 -4.41 8.90 22.03
N VAL A 161 -3.49 9.84 22.27
CA VAL A 161 -3.28 10.99 21.36
C VAL A 161 -2.73 10.51 20.01
N ARG A 162 -1.70 9.66 20.03
CA ARG A 162 -1.13 9.10 18.80
C ARG A 162 -2.18 8.31 18.01
N LYS A 163 -3.00 7.50 18.67
CA LYS A 163 -4.13 6.80 18.05
C LYS A 163 -5.07 7.76 17.33
N GLN A 164 -5.48 8.84 17.98
CA GLN A 164 -6.40 9.82 17.37
C GLN A 164 -5.80 10.48 16.13
N GLU A 165 -4.53 10.87 16.18
CA GLU A 165 -3.81 11.45 15.02
C GLU A 165 -3.80 10.48 13.84
N LEU A 166 -3.44 9.21 14.07
CA LEU A 166 -3.35 8.20 13.02
C LEU A 166 -4.74 7.81 12.46
N VAL A 167 -5.76 7.75 13.32
CA VAL A 167 -7.15 7.50 12.88
C VAL A 167 -7.64 8.65 11.98
N LEU A 168 -7.31 9.90 12.31
CA LEU A 168 -7.64 11.04 11.45
C LEU A 168 -6.91 10.95 10.11
N GLN A 169 -5.60 10.65 10.12
CA GLN A 169 -4.83 10.45 8.89
C GLN A 169 -5.39 9.28 8.05
N CYS A 170 -5.81 8.19 8.69
CA CYS A 170 -6.44 7.06 8.02
C CYS A 170 -7.78 7.46 7.37
N PHE A 171 -8.56 8.28 8.05
CA PHE A 171 -9.81 8.83 7.50
C PHE A 171 -9.55 9.75 6.31
N ASP A 172 -8.56 10.65 6.42
CA ASP A 172 -8.15 11.53 5.30
C ASP A 172 -7.70 10.70 4.10
N ALA A 173 -6.88 9.66 4.32
CA ALA A 173 -6.44 8.76 3.25
C ALA A 173 -7.62 8.06 2.57
N SER A 174 -8.60 7.60 3.34
CA SER A 174 -9.84 7.00 2.81
C SER A 174 -10.62 7.97 1.92
N VAL A 175 -10.82 9.19 2.38
CA VAL A 175 -11.56 10.23 1.62
C VAL A 175 -10.81 10.60 0.34
N LEU A 176 -9.49 10.78 0.43
CA LEU A 176 -8.65 11.17 -0.71
C LEU A 176 -8.42 10.04 -1.72
N SER A 177 -8.73 8.79 -1.35
CA SER A 177 -8.70 7.65 -2.27
C SER A 177 -10.01 7.46 -3.05
N MET A 178 -11.05 8.25 -2.76
CA MET A 178 -12.29 8.20 -3.54
C MET A 178 -12.06 8.74 -4.95
N ASP A 179 -12.74 8.14 -5.92
CA ASP A 179 -12.74 8.64 -7.29
C ASP A 179 -13.32 10.06 -7.34
N PRO A 180 -12.57 11.07 -7.77
CA PRO A 180 -13.05 12.45 -7.86
C PRO A 180 -13.98 12.69 -9.05
N ASP A 181 -14.11 11.74 -9.99
CA ASP A 181 -14.83 11.90 -11.23
C ASP A 181 -16.31 11.43 -11.17
N PRO A 182 -17.17 12.11 -11.91
CA PRO A 182 -16.96 13.36 -12.66
C PRO A 182 -16.92 14.58 -11.71
N PRO A 183 -16.10 15.60 -12.06
CA PRO A 183 -16.09 16.84 -11.28
C PRO A 183 -17.50 17.44 -11.24
N ARG A 184 -17.92 17.88 -10.07
CA ARG A 184 -19.22 18.53 -9.91
C ARG A 184 -19.22 19.84 -10.70
N LEU A 185 -20.08 19.93 -11.70
CA LEU A 185 -20.18 21.09 -12.60
C LEU A 185 -21.20 22.13 -12.13
N GLY A 186 -21.85 21.92 -10.98
CA GLY A 186 -22.86 22.84 -10.44
C GLY A 186 -22.80 22.97 -8.93
N ALA A 187 -23.22 24.11 -8.43
CA ALA A 187 -23.62 24.25 -7.03
C ALA A 187 -24.91 23.45 -6.84
N PHE A 188 -25.10 22.82 -5.68
CA PHE A 188 -26.22 21.97 -5.31
C PHE A 188 -27.56 22.44 -5.85
#